data_f1ec228f3df086199cfb0b4d8819159e
#
_entry.id   f1ec228f3df086199cfb0b4d8819159e
#
_cell.length_a   1.000
_cell.length_b   1.000
_cell.length_c   1.000
_cell.angle_alpha   90.00
_cell.angle_beta   90.00
_cell.angle_gamma   90.00
#
_symmetry.space_group_name_H-M   'P 1'
#
loop_
_entity.id
_entity.type
_entity.pdbx_description
1 polymer ?
#
loop_
_entity_poly.entity_id
_entity_poly.type
_entity_poly.pdbx_seq_one_letter_code
_entity_poly.pdbx_strand_id
1 'polypeptide(L)'
;MTRSSAWRRPPAPLPSAPASEAGTAVERERRRGRGAHSNASGRYEPLSRVAFDDGWEKIEELPPFKTTVTVDATRKIITRNDSPDIFFDRSINPYRGCEHGCVYCFARPTHAYIGLSPGLDFESKLFMKPKAPDLLERELSAPGYVPKIIAIGTNTDPYQPTERRHQIMRRILEVLDSAGHPVGIVTKSALVLRDLDILTHMAKRDLVKVAISVTTLDAKLARTMEIGRAHV
;
A
#
# COMPACT_ATOMS: atom_id res chain seq x y z
N MET A 1 0.89 48.52 -11.20
CA MET A 1 2.16 47.78 -11.24
C MET A 1 1.84 46.30 -11.16
N THR A 2 1.69 45.65 -12.30
CA THR A 2 1.31 44.24 -12.44
C THR A 2 2.57 43.40 -12.57
N ARG A 3 2.83 42.52 -11.61
CA ARG A 3 3.94 41.54 -11.70
C ARG A 3 3.51 40.36 -12.54
N SER A 4 4.05 40.26 -13.76
CA SER A 4 3.94 39.12 -14.64
C SER A 4 4.74 37.94 -14.04
N SER A 5 4.03 36.86 -13.67
CA SER A 5 4.65 35.60 -13.29
C SER A 5 5.04 34.83 -14.56
N ALA A 6 6.31 34.95 -14.93
CA ALA A 6 6.86 34.16 -16.04
C ALA A 6 6.96 32.69 -15.63
N TRP A 7 6.13 31.82 -16.18
CA TRP A 7 6.27 30.37 -16.11
C TRP A 7 7.59 29.96 -16.73
N ARG A 8 8.53 29.47 -15.92
CA ARG A 8 9.75 28.84 -16.44
C ARG A 8 9.36 27.53 -17.10
N ARG A 9 9.72 27.37 -18.37
CA ARG A 9 9.59 26.10 -19.10
C ARG A 9 10.39 25.02 -18.34
N PRO A 10 9.85 23.79 -18.21
CA PRO A 10 10.64 22.67 -17.68
C PRO A 10 11.89 22.46 -18.55
N PRO A 11 13.00 22.03 -17.94
CA PRO A 11 14.22 21.72 -18.68
C PRO A 11 13.93 20.63 -19.74
N ALA A 12 14.59 20.77 -20.90
CA ALA A 12 14.48 19.79 -21.97
C ALA A 12 14.87 18.39 -21.45
N PRO A 13 14.19 17.32 -21.93
CA PRO A 13 14.59 15.96 -21.55
C PRO A 13 16.04 15.73 -21.94
N LEU A 14 16.80 15.12 -21.03
CA LEU A 14 18.18 14.71 -21.28
C LEU A 14 18.23 13.81 -22.53
N PRO A 15 19.24 13.94 -23.39
CA PRO A 15 19.38 13.09 -24.54
C PRO A 15 19.46 11.63 -24.10
N SER A 16 18.66 10.78 -24.73
CA SER A 16 18.73 9.33 -24.53
C SER A 16 20.15 8.87 -24.76
N ALA A 17 20.71 8.16 -23.78
CA ALA A 17 22.02 7.53 -23.93
C ALA A 17 22.02 6.68 -25.21
N PRO A 18 23.15 6.63 -25.97
CA PRO A 18 23.24 5.80 -27.16
C PRO A 18 22.95 4.34 -26.74
N ALA A 19 22.14 3.66 -27.55
CA ALA A 19 21.89 2.25 -27.39
C ALA A 19 23.26 1.53 -27.52
N SER A 20 23.83 1.16 -26.37
CA SER A 20 24.99 0.25 -26.36
C SER A 20 24.49 -1.09 -26.89
N GLU A 21 25.27 -1.69 -27.75
CA GLU A 21 25.03 -2.97 -28.39
C GLU A 21 24.41 -3.98 -27.43
N ALA A 22 23.24 -4.45 -27.82
CA ALA A 22 22.42 -5.34 -27.02
C ALA A 22 23.10 -6.72 -26.91
N GLY A 23 23.89 -6.87 -25.87
CA GLY A 23 24.05 -8.18 -25.26
C GLY A 23 22.67 -8.62 -24.81
N THR A 24 22.22 -9.79 -25.23
CA THR A 24 20.91 -10.38 -24.94
C THR A 24 20.68 -10.30 -23.43
N ALA A 25 19.81 -9.37 -22.99
CA ALA A 25 19.43 -9.27 -21.61
C ALA A 25 18.68 -10.54 -21.26
N VAL A 26 19.34 -11.46 -20.56
CA VAL A 26 18.72 -12.67 -20.05
C VAL A 26 17.80 -12.25 -18.91
N GLU A 27 16.50 -12.34 -19.12
CA GLU A 27 15.51 -12.18 -18.04
C GLU A 27 15.65 -13.33 -17.03
N ARG A 28 16.70 -13.26 -16.20
CA ARG A 28 17.05 -14.28 -15.21
C ARG A 28 16.14 -14.31 -13.98
N GLU A 29 15.28 -13.34 -13.77
CA GLU A 29 14.42 -13.28 -12.59
C GLU A 29 12.92 -13.25 -12.92
N ARG A 30 12.41 -14.32 -13.51
CA ARG A 30 10.96 -14.58 -13.44
C ARG A 30 10.60 -15.17 -12.07
N ARG A 31 10.82 -14.42 -11.01
CA ARG A 31 10.16 -14.75 -9.74
C ARG A 31 8.71 -14.35 -9.88
N ARG A 32 7.85 -15.32 -9.98
CA ARG A 32 6.41 -15.09 -9.98
C ARG A 32 5.97 -14.70 -8.56
N GLY A 33 5.77 -13.40 -8.35
CA GLY A 33 5.06 -12.88 -7.18
C GLY A 33 3.57 -13.18 -7.25
N ARG A 34 2.79 -12.52 -6.44
CA ARG A 34 1.32 -12.59 -6.51
C ARG A 34 0.82 -11.91 -7.79
N GLY A 35 1.12 -10.63 -8.00
CA GLY A 35 0.76 -9.89 -9.22
C GLY A 35 1.97 -9.32 -9.95
N ALA A 36 3.15 -9.23 -9.30
CA ALA A 36 4.37 -8.77 -9.92
C ALA A 36 5.19 -9.94 -10.49
N HIS A 37 5.82 -9.72 -11.63
CA HIS A 37 6.68 -10.70 -12.29
C HIS A 37 8.17 -10.37 -12.16
N SER A 38 8.50 -9.17 -11.69
CA SER A 38 9.86 -8.68 -11.58
C SER A 38 10.02 -7.71 -10.41
N ASN A 39 11.27 -7.44 -10.07
CA ASN A 39 11.66 -6.45 -9.07
C ASN A 39 12.35 -5.27 -9.75
N ALA A 40 11.74 -4.72 -10.79
CA ALA A 40 12.27 -3.60 -11.53
C ALA A 40 12.54 -2.39 -10.62
N SER A 41 13.58 -1.62 -10.96
CA SER A 41 13.93 -0.38 -10.26
C SER A 41 12.78 0.62 -10.32
N GLY A 42 12.52 1.28 -9.21
CA GLY A 42 11.54 2.36 -9.14
C GLY A 42 12.08 3.63 -9.80
N ARG A 43 11.17 4.51 -10.28
CA ARG A 43 11.54 5.78 -10.95
C ARG A 43 12.37 6.74 -10.10
N TYR A 44 12.45 6.53 -8.80
CA TYR A 44 13.20 7.38 -7.86
C TYR A 44 14.56 6.78 -7.48
N GLU A 45 14.88 5.59 -7.99
CA GLU A 45 16.19 4.99 -7.79
C GLU A 45 17.21 5.63 -8.74
N PRO A 46 18.37 6.11 -8.25
CA PRO A 46 19.40 6.73 -9.09
C PRO A 46 20.11 5.72 -10.02
N LEU A 47 20.01 4.43 -9.70
CA LEU A 47 20.62 3.33 -10.44
C LEU A 47 19.54 2.34 -10.88
N SER A 48 19.58 1.93 -12.13
CA SER A 48 18.74 0.83 -12.62
C SER A 48 19.41 -0.52 -12.33
N ARG A 49 18.61 -1.50 -11.89
CA ARG A 49 19.07 -2.88 -11.72
C ARG A 49 18.94 -3.58 -13.05
N VAL A 50 20.07 -3.93 -13.65
CA VAL A 50 20.10 -4.71 -14.87
C VAL A 50 20.64 -6.09 -14.52
N ALA A 51 19.92 -7.15 -14.93
CA ALA A 51 20.43 -8.50 -14.82
C ALA A 51 21.59 -8.66 -15.83
N PHE A 52 22.77 -8.97 -15.34
CA PHE A 52 23.96 -9.20 -16.15
C PHE A 52 24.35 -10.67 -16.04
N ASP A 53 24.57 -11.32 -17.20
CA ASP A 53 25.15 -12.66 -17.26
C ASP A 53 26.67 -12.54 -17.31
N ASP A 54 27.32 -12.97 -16.22
CA ASP A 54 28.77 -13.00 -16.10
C ASP A 54 29.40 -14.27 -16.70
N GLY A 55 28.60 -15.14 -17.33
CA GLY A 55 29.06 -16.37 -17.98
C GLY A 55 29.33 -17.53 -17.00
N TRP A 56 29.14 -17.32 -15.69
CA TRP A 56 29.26 -18.39 -14.69
C TRP A 56 27.87 -18.97 -14.39
N GLU A 57 27.44 -19.92 -15.19
CA GLU A 57 26.12 -20.57 -15.10
C GLU A 57 25.84 -21.22 -13.73
N LYS A 58 25.66 -20.42 -12.69
CA LYS A 58 25.02 -20.84 -11.46
C LYS A 58 23.56 -20.41 -11.49
N ILE A 59 22.71 -21.25 -12.06
CA ILE A 59 21.27 -21.18 -11.83
C ILE A 59 21.07 -21.64 -10.38
N GLU A 60 21.26 -20.72 -9.43
CA GLU A 60 20.78 -20.96 -8.07
C GLU A 60 19.26 -20.98 -8.14
N GLU A 61 18.66 -22.10 -7.71
CA GLU A 61 17.22 -22.16 -7.45
C GLU A 61 16.90 -21.06 -6.46
N LEU A 62 16.23 -20.03 -6.92
CA LEU A 62 15.85 -18.91 -6.06
C LEU A 62 14.91 -19.42 -4.96
N PRO A 63 15.17 -19.09 -3.68
CA PRO A 63 14.34 -19.56 -2.58
C PRO A 63 12.88 -19.15 -2.79
N PRO A 64 11.91 -19.92 -2.27
CA PRO A 64 10.51 -19.64 -2.43
C PRO A 64 10.18 -18.22 -1.95
N PHE A 65 9.28 -17.56 -2.65
CA PHE A 65 8.85 -16.19 -2.37
C PHE A 65 8.17 -16.11 -1.00
N LYS A 66 8.87 -15.56 -0.02
CA LYS A 66 8.37 -15.41 1.36
C LYS A 66 8.08 -13.94 1.66
N THR A 67 6.92 -13.68 2.26
CA THR A 67 6.61 -12.37 2.82
C THR A 67 7.42 -12.14 4.09
N THR A 68 8.08 -10.99 4.18
CA THR A 68 8.71 -10.48 5.40
C THR A 68 7.92 -9.28 5.91
N VAL A 69 7.71 -9.20 7.21
CA VAL A 69 6.99 -8.10 7.84
C VAL A 69 7.91 -7.42 8.85
N THR A 70 8.22 -6.16 8.59
CA THR A 70 9.10 -5.34 9.43
C THR A 70 8.29 -4.29 10.18
N VAL A 71 8.73 -3.89 11.37
CA VAL A 71 8.09 -2.82 12.13
C VAL A 71 8.43 -1.45 11.53
N ASP A 72 7.41 -0.67 11.22
CA ASP A 72 7.54 0.75 10.81
C ASP A 72 7.62 1.63 12.07
N ALA A 73 8.71 2.40 12.18
CA ALA A 73 8.95 3.34 13.29
C ALA A 73 8.16 4.66 13.16
N THR A 74 6.93 4.59 12.70
CA THR A 74 6.04 5.74 12.52
C THR A 74 5.81 6.49 13.85
N ARG A 75 5.78 7.81 13.81
CA ARG A 75 5.55 8.69 14.98
C ARG A 75 4.14 9.29 15.02
N LYS A 76 3.49 9.37 13.87
CA LYS A 76 2.11 9.83 13.68
C LYS A 76 1.38 8.82 12.81
N ILE A 77 0.11 8.57 13.11
CA ILE A 77 -0.66 7.59 12.34
C ILE A 77 -1.67 8.25 11.41
N ILE A 78 -2.21 9.40 11.77
CA ILE A 78 -3.12 10.16 10.91
C ILE A 78 -2.31 10.93 9.88
N THR A 79 -2.51 10.58 8.62
CA THR A 79 -1.96 11.33 7.47
C THR A 79 -3.01 12.32 6.99
N ARG A 80 -2.62 13.57 6.75
CA ARG A 80 -3.49 14.61 6.20
C ARG A 80 -3.30 14.74 4.70
N ASN A 81 -4.35 15.16 4.03
CA ASN A 81 -4.40 15.38 2.59
C ASN A 81 -5.30 16.58 2.31
N ASP A 82 -4.89 17.39 1.36
CA ASP A 82 -5.56 18.63 0.91
C ASP A 82 -5.96 18.57 -0.57
N SER A 83 -5.93 17.39 -1.18
CA SER A 83 -6.36 17.20 -2.57
C SER A 83 -7.87 17.51 -2.72
N PRO A 84 -8.26 18.35 -3.67
CA PRO A 84 -9.66 18.65 -3.93
C PRO A 84 -10.42 17.47 -4.57
N ASP A 85 -9.71 16.47 -5.09
CA ASP A 85 -10.29 15.37 -5.85
C ASP A 85 -10.86 14.25 -4.97
N ILE A 86 -10.59 14.29 -3.65
CA ILE A 86 -11.05 13.28 -2.70
C ILE A 86 -11.81 13.91 -1.54
N PHE A 87 -12.85 13.21 -1.08
CA PHE A 87 -13.83 13.71 -0.09
C PHE A 87 -13.37 13.60 1.37
N PHE A 88 -12.16 13.10 1.65
CA PHE A 88 -11.59 13.00 2.98
C PHE A 88 -10.26 13.77 3.10
N ASP A 89 -10.05 14.43 4.24
CA ASP A 89 -8.84 15.20 4.50
C ASP A 89 -7.81 14.43 5.35
N ARG A 90 -8.14 13.22 5.79
CA ARG A 90 -7.27 12.41 6.63
C ARG A 90 -7.45 10.92 6.40
N SER A 91 -6.36 10.19 6.57
CA SER A 91 -6.35 8.75 6.39
C SER A 91 -5.43 8.04 7.37
N ILE A 92 -5.68 6.74 7.58
CA ILE A 92 -4.83 5.82 8.33
C ILE A 92 -4.52 4.63 7.43
N ASN A 93 -3.23 4.26 7.36
CA ASN A 93 -2.78 3.03 6.72
C ASN A 93 -1.92 2.25 7.74
N PRO A 94 -2.45 1.16 8.31
CA PRO A 94 -1.74 0.36 9.33
C PRO A 94 -0.53 -0.38 8.78
N TYR A 95 -0.44 -0.53 7.47
CA TYR A 95 0.62 -1.23 6.77
C TYR A 95 1.21 -0.40 5.63
N ARG A 96 2.44 -0.75 5.17
CA ARG A 96 2.98 -0.40 3.86
C ARG A 96 3.27 -1.70 3.10
N GLY A 97 3.00 -1.69 1.79
CA GLY A 97 2.95 -2.90 0.99
C GLY A 97 1.67 -3.69 1.23
N CYS A 98 1.35 -4.62 0.33
CA CYS A 98 0.09 -5.34 0.40
C CYS A 98 0.20 -6.73 -0.22
N GLU A 99 -0.16 -7.76 0.58
CA GLU A 99 -0.14 -9.16 0.14
C GLU A 99 -1.24 -9.51 -0.87
N HIS A 100 -2.24 -8.67 -1.09
CA HIS A 100 -3.25 -8.93 -2.11
C HIS A 100 -2.66 -9.00 -3.52
N GLY A 101 -1.54 -8.31 -3.77
CA GLY A 101 -0.79 -8.42 -5.00
C GLY A 101 -1.56 -8.04 -6.25
N CYS A 102 -2.55 -7.15 -6.16
CA CYS A 102 -3.35 -6.74 -7.31
C CYS A 102 -2.46 -6.19 -8.42
N VAL A 103 -2.64 -6.68 -9.65
CA VAL A 103 -1.81 -6.28 -10.80
C VAL A 103 -1.97 -4.80 -11.15
N TYR A 104 -3.15 -4.24 -10.91
CA TYR A 104 -3.53 -2.85 -11.21
C TYR A 104 -3.33 -1.88 -10.03
N CYS A 105 -2.69 -2.31 -8.94
CA CYS A 105 -2.62 -1.51 -7.71
C CYS A 105 -1.84 -0.21 -7.91
N PHE A 106 -2.52 0.93 -7.73
CA PHE A 106 -1.93 2.26 -7.82
C PHE A 106 -0.95 2.59 -6.67
N ALA A 107 -1.03 1.84 -5.57
CA ALA A 107 -0.18 2.07 -4.40
C ALA A 107 1.24 1.52 -4.54
N ARG A 108 1.51 0.67 -5.54
CA ARG A 108 2.83 0.06 -5.78
C ARG A 108 3.99 1.07 -5.79
N PRO A 109 3.89 2.23 -6.46
CA PRO A 109 4.95 3.24 -6.46
C PRO A 109 5.34 3.76 -5.08
N THR A 110 4.49 3.60 -4.06
CA THR A 110 4.81 4.07 -2.70
C THR A 110 6.01 3.36 -2.08
N HIS A 111 6.34 2.14 -2.52
CA HIS A 111 7.54 1.43 -2.09
C HIS A 111 8.83 2.07 -2.59
N ALA A 112 8.81 2.75 -3.74
CA ALA A 112 9.96 3.46 -4.25
C ALA A 112 10.42 4.61 -3.32
N TYR A 113 9.50 5.22 -2.56
CA TYR A 113 9.87 6.26 -1.58
C TYR A 113 10.69 5.74 -0.39
N ILE A 114 10.70 4.42 -0.18
CA ILE A 114 11.50 3.78 0.87
C ILE A 114 12.65 2.95 0.30
N GLY A 115 13.01 3.18 -0.97
CA GLY A 115 14.12 2.51 -1.65
C GLY A 115 13.86 1.04 -1.99
N LEU A 116 12.59 0.65 -2.12
CA LEU A 116 12.18 -0.71 -2.50
C LEU A 116 11.48 -0.71 -3.86
N SER A 117 11.52 -1.86 -4.54
CA SER A 117 10.85 -2.00 -5.83
C SER A 117 9.33 -1.94 -5.70
N PRO A 118 8.63 -1.26 -6.61
CA PRO A 118 7.16 -1.32 -6.72
C PRO A 118 6.65 -2.68 -7.21
N GLY A 119 7.54 -3.56 -7.64
CA GLY A 119 7.24 -4.91 -8.10
C GLY A 119 7.05 -5.90 -6.95
N LEU A 120 7.91 -6.92 -6.90
CA LEU A 120 7.86 -8.00 -5.91
C LEU A 120 8.02 -7.51 -4.47
N ASP A 121 8.85 -6.47 -4.24
CA ASP A 121 9.06 -5.95 -2.90
C ASP A 121 7.76 -5.40 -2.29
N PHE A 122 6.89 -4.77 -3.10
CA PHE A 122 5.60 -4.27 -2.63
C PHE A 122 4.69 -5.37 -2.06
N GLU A 123 4.81 -6.59 -2.57
CA GLU A 123 4.00 -7.74 -2.17
C GLU A 123 4.62 -8.60 -1.07
N SER A 124 5.92 -8.46 -0.85
CA SER A 124 6.69 -9.37 0.01
C SER A 124 7.46 -8.71 1.13
N LYS A 125 7.85 -7.46 0.98
CA LYS A 125 8.54 -6.69 2.03
C LYS A 125 7.56 -5.69 2.63
N LEU A 126 6.78 -6.17 3.60
CA LEU A 126 5.75 -5.37 4.24
C LEU A 126 6.27 -4.66 5.48
N PHE A 127 5.64 -3.55 5.79
CA PHE A 127 5.88 -2.82 7.04
C PHE A 127 4.57 -2.71 7.80
N MET A 128 4.60 -3.06 9.08
CA MET A 128 3.46 -2.94 10.00
C MET A 128 3.70 -1.86 11.02
N LYS A 129 2.62 -1.22 11.48
CA LYS A 129 2.64 -0.18 12.50
C LYS A 129 1.96 -0.67 13.79
N PRO A 130 2.63 -1.50 14.60
CA PRO A 130 2.00 -2.13 15.77
C PRO A 130 1.56 -1.13 16.83
N LYS A 131 2.19 0.06 16.87
CA LYS A 131 1.83 1.17 17.76
C LYS A 131 0.75 2.10 17.19
N ALA A 132 0.11 1.73 16.07
CA ALA A 132 -0.92 2.55 15.43
C ALA A 132 -2.09 2.88 16.36
N PRO A 133 -2.62 1.95 17.18
CA PRO A 133 -3.68 2.26 18.13
C PRO A 133 -3.27 3.30 19.18
N ASP A 134 -2.11 3.13 19.80
CA ASP A 134 -1.60 4.05 20.84
C ASP A 134 -1.34 5.45 20.27
N LEU A 135 -0.80 5.50 19.05
CA LEU A 135 -0.57 6.76 18.32
C LEU A 135 -1.89 7.44 18.00
N LEU A 136 -2.90 6.67 17.58
CA LEU A 136 -4.22 7.17 17.25
C LEU A 136 -4.89 7.78 18.49
N GLU A 137 -4.94 7.05 19.60
CA GLU A 137 -5.50 7.54 20.86
C GLU A 137 -4.88 8.87 21.29
N ARG A 138 -3.54 8.95 21.22
CA ARG A 138 -2.82 10.20 21.53
C ARG A 138 -3.15 11.33 20.56
N GLU A 139 -3.27 11.06 19.26
CA GLU A 139 -3.59 12.07 18.25
C GLU A 139 -5.05 12.56 18.38
N LEU A 140 -6.00 11.68 18.71
CA LEU A 140 -7.39 12.03 18.95
C LEU A 140 -7.58 12.84 20.25
N SER A 141 -6.74 12.58 21.27
CA SER A 141 -6.76 13.29 22.55
C SER A 141 -6.03 14.62 22.53
N ALA A 142 -5.42 14.99 21.41
CA ALA A 142 -4.66 16.24 21.31
C ALA A 142 -5.57 17.47 21.45
N PRO A 143 -5.13 18.53 22.18
CA PRO A 143 -5.90 19.77 22.30
C PRO A 143 -6.23 20.36 20.94
N GLY A 144 -7.48 20.73 20.72
CA GLY A 144 -7.94 21.31 19.45
C GLY A 144 -8.15 20.29 18.31
N TYR A 145 -8.10 18.99 18.58
CA TYR A 145 -8.46 17.99 17.59
C TYR A 145 -9.97 18.11 17.24
N VAL A 146 -10.25 18.26 15.94
CA VAL A 146 -11.62 18.32 15.44
C VAL A 146 -11.91 17.01 14.70
N PRO A 147 -12.88 16.20 15.16
CA PRO A 147 -13.25 14.95 14.50
C PRO A 147 -13.78 15.21 13.08
N LYS A 148 -13.25 14.44 12.12
CA LYS A 148 -13.74 14.33 10.75
C LYS A 148 -13.49 12.91 10.28
N ILE A 149 -14.21 12.46 9.28
CA ILE A 149 -14.10 11.09 8.77
C ILE A 149 -12.64 10.73 8.46
N ILE A 150 -12.16 9.68 9.11
CA ILE A 150 -10.85 9.07 8.76
C ILE A 150 -11.09 7.99 7.71
N ALA A 151 -10.39 8.08 6.58
CA ALA A 151 -10.43 7.04 5.56
C ALA A 151 -9.35 5.98 5.84
N ILE A 152 -9.72 4.70 5.81
CA ILE A 152 -8.80 3.56 6.00
C ILE A 152 -8.87 2.65 4.75
N GLY A 153 -7.71 2.16 4.28
CA GLY A 153 -7.64 1.38 3.06
C GLY A 153 -7.43 2.21 1.80
N THR A 154 -7.00 3.45 1.96
CA THR A 154 -6.76 4.38 0.85
C THR A 154 -5.45 4.16 0.11
N ASN A 155 -4.52 3.41 0.69
CA ASN A 155 -3.24 3.07 0.07
C ASN A 155 -2.98 1.57 0.07
N THR A 156 -3.10 0.92 1.23
CA THR A 156 -2.95 -0.53 1.37
C THR A 156 -4.20 -1.11 2.02
N ASP A 157 -4.56 -2.34 1.67
CA ASP A 157 -5.73 -2.97 2.26
C ASP A 157 -5.51 -3.21 3.76
N PRO A 158 -6.37 -2.69 4.64
CA PRO A 158 -6.22 -2.84 6.09
C PRO A 158 -6.50 -4.29 6.56
N TYR A 159 -7.20 -5.08 5.77
CA TYR A 159 -7.54 -6.48 6.03
C TYR A 159 -6.78 -7.46 5.13
N GLN A 160 -5.58 -7.07 4.67
CA GLN A 160 -4.70 -7.98 3.94
C GLN A 160 -4.32 -9.20 4.80
N PRO A 161 -3.86 -10.33 4.21
CA PRO A 161 -3.65 -11.59 4.93
C PRO A 161 -2.85 -11.48 6.24
N THR A 162 -1.81 -10.64 6.28
CA THR A 162 -0.97 -10.44 7.47
C THR A 162 -1.75 -9.88 8.68
N GLU A 163 -2.87 -9.20 8.45
CA GLU A 163 -3.75 -8.66 9.51
C GLU A 163 -4.39 -9.77 10.36
N ARG A 164 -4.55 -10.99 9.83
CA ARG A 164 -5.02 -12.15 10.63
C ARG A 164 -4.16 -12.39 11.86
N ARG A 165 -2.85 -12.21 11.71
CA ARG A 165 -1.87 -12.42 12.77
C ARG A 165 -1.68 -11.21 13.67
N HIS A 166 -1.60 -10.02 13.08
CA HIS A 166 -1.18 -8.82 13.81
C HIS A 166 -2.34 -8.05 14.45
N GLN A 167 -3.55 -8.17 13.93
CA GLN A 167 -4.78 -7.57 14.46
C GLN A 167 -4.69 -6.07 14.78
N ILE A 168 -3.92 -5.35 13.97
CA ILE A 168 -3.70 -3.91 14.16
C ILE A 168 -4.99 -3.15 13.84
N MET A 169 -5.70 -3.57 12.77
CA MET A 169 -6.95 -2.92 12.36
C MET A 169 -8.04 -3.05 13.44
N ARG A 170 -8.16 -4.24 14.07
CA ARG A 170 -9.10 -4.44 15.16
C ARG A 170 -8.85 -3.44 16.29
N ARG A 171 -7.60 -3.32 16.75
CA ARG A 171 -7.24 -2.37 17.83
C ARG A 171 -7.45 -0.91 17.43
N ILE A 172 -7.26 -0.55 16.15
CA ILE A 172 -7.59 0.78 15.64
C ILE A 172 -9.09 1.03 15.76
N LEU A 173 -9.93 0.05 15.40
CA LEU A 173 -11.39 0.16 15.53
C LEU A 173 -11.84 0.29 16.97
N GLU A 174 -11.22 -0.42 17.91
CA GLU A 174 -11.51 -0.30 19.34
C GLU A 174 -11.26 1.13 19.85
N VAL A 175 -10.17 1.76 19.42
CA VAL A 175 -9.88 3.18 19.74
C VAL A 175 -10.91 4.12 19.12
N LEU A 176 -11.24 3.92 17.83
CA LEU A 176 -12.22 4.77 17.12
C LEU A 176 -13.61 4.65 17.72
N ASP A 177 -14.04 3.45 18.11
CA ASP A 177 -15.33 3.19 18.74
C ASP A 177 -15.41 3.85 20.12
N SER A 178 -14.38 3.67 20.96
CA SER A 178 -14.28 4.32 22.28
C SER A 178 -14.31 5.84 22.17
N ALA A 179 -13.64 6.41 21.18
CA ALA A 179 -13.59 7.86 20.94
C ALA A 179 -14.88 8.40 20.28
N GLY A 180 -15.81 7.55 19.84
CA GLY A 180 -16.98 7.96 19.06
C GLY A 180 -16.60 8.61 17.73
N HIS A 181 -15.51 8.15 17.11
CA HIS A 181 -14.91 8.81 15.93
C HIS A 181 -15.40 8.22 14.62
N PRO A 182 -15.84 9.05 13.63
CA PRO A 182 -16.32 8.55 12.35
C PRO A 182 -15.19 8.00 11.47
N VAL A 183 -15.45 6.89 10.77
CA VAL A 183 -14.50 6.20 9.90
C VAL A 183 -15.14 5.65 8.64
N GLY A 184 -14.43 5.73 7.53
CA GLY A 184 -14.73 5.06 6.27
C GLY A 184 -13.66 4.02 5.94
N ILE A 185 -14.06 2.79 5.67
CA ILE A 185 -13.16 1.68 5.40
C ILE A 185 -13.39 1.18 3.99
N VAL A 186 -12.29 0.97 3.24
CA VAL A 186 -12.32 0.30 1.94
C VAL A 186 -11.46 -0.95 2.02
N THR A 187 -12.01 -2.09 1.64
CA THR A 187 -11.28 -3.36 1.62
C THR A 187 -11.79 -4.30 0.51
N LYS A 188 -10.96 -5.26 0.13
CA LYS A 188 -11.32 -6.39 -0.75
C LYS A 188 -11.52 -7.67 0.05
N SER A 189 -11.18 -7.65 1.33
CA SER A 189 -11.02 -8.87 2.12
C SER A 189 -12.27 -9.21 2.91
N ALA A 190 -12.68 -10.48 2.85
CA ALA A 190 -13.69 -11.03 3.75
C ALA A 190 -13.24 -11.01 5.23
N LEU A 191 -11.96 -10.78 5.52
CA LEU A 191 -11.45 -10.69 6.90
C LEU A 191 -12.10 -9.56 7.70
N VAL A 192 -12.71 -8.57 7.05
CA VAL A 192 -13.50 -7.52 7.72
C VAL A 192 -14.64 -8.11 8.56
N LEU A 193 -15.15 -9.28 8.22
CA LEU A 193 -16.18 -10.00 8.97
C LEU A 193 -15.76 -10.38 10.39
N ARG A 194 -14.44 -10.50 10.65
CA ARG A 194 -13.89 -10.74 11.98
C ARG A 194 -14.28 -9.64 12.99
N ASP A 195 -14.41 -8.42 12.52
CA ASP A 195 -14.61 -7.24 13.36
C ASP A 195 -16.06 -6.70 13.31
N LEU A 196 -17.02 -7.55 12.87
CA LEU A 196 -18.44 -7.19 12.76
C LEU A 196 -19.06 -6.75 14.08
N ASP A 197 -18.59 -7.25 15.21
CA ASP A 197 -19.02 -6.86 16.54
C ASP A 197 -18.82 -5.35 16.76
N ILE A 198 -17.62 -4.86 16.55
CA ILE A 198 -17.26 -3.43 16.69
C ILE A 198 -17.95 -2.61 15.59
N LEU A 199 -17.87 -3.07 14.34
CA LEU A 199 -18.47 -2.37 13.20
C LEU A 199 -20.00 -2.20 13.37
N THR A 200 -20.69 -3.21 13.88
CA THR A 200 -22.12 -3.13 14.16
C THR A 200 -22.44 -2.12 15.27
N HIS A 201 -21.61 -2.08 16.33
CA HIS A 201 -21.76 -1.10 17.40
C HIS A 201 -21.57 0.33 16.88
N MET A 202 -20.52 0.56 16.09
CA MET A 202 -20.26 1.85 15.45
C MET A 202 -21.35 2.25 14.45
N ALA A 203 -21.88 1.29 13.67
CA ALA A 203 -22.93 1.55 12.67
C ALA A 203 -24.24 2.01 13.31
N LYS A 204 -24.63 1.50 14.48
CA LYS A 204 -25.81 1.97 15.23
C LYS A 204 -25.70 3.44 15.66
N ARG A 205 -24.50 4.00 15.63
CA ARG A 205 -24.18 5.38 15.99
C ARG A 205 -23.82 6.24 14.78
N ASP A 206 -24.03 5.74 13.56
CA ASP A 206 -23.66 6.38 12.28
C ASP A 206 -22.16 6.75 12.18
N LEU A 207 -21.29 5.98 12.84
CA LEU A 207 -19.86 6.25 12.92
C LEU A 207 -19.02 5.46 11.93
N VAL A 208 -19.58 4.48 11.22
CA VAL A 208 -18.79 3.66 10.28
C VAL A 208 -19.48 3.46 8.96
N LYS A 209 -18.69 3.51 7.90
CA LYS A 209 -19.08 3.07 6.56
C LYS A 209 -18.03 2.11 6.03
N VAL A 210 -18.45 0.93 5.57
CA VAL A 210 -17.58 -0.08 4.98
C VAL A 210 -17.93 -0.24 3.51
N ALA A 211 -16.94 -0.08 2.65
CA ALA A 211 -17.05 -0.31 1.21
C ALA A 211 -16.23 -1.55 0.82
N ILE A 212 -16.87 -2.51 0.17
CA ILE A 212 -16.19 -3.68 -0.37
C ILE A 212 -15.87 -3.42 -1.84
N SER A 213 -14.57 -3.48 -2.17
CA SER A 213 -14.11 -3.32 -3.55
C SER A 213 -14.20 -4.67 -4.29
N VAL A 214 -15.12 -4.79 -5.23
CA VAL A 214 -15.29 -5.97 -6.09
C VAL A 214 -14.90 -5.60 -7.51
N THR A 215 -13.79 -6.14 -7.99
CA THR A 215 -13.24 -5.79 -9.32
C THR A 215 -13.98 -6.52 -10.44
N THR A 216 -14.35 -7.77 -10.21
CA THR A 216 -15.08 -8.60 -11.16
C THR A 216 -15.84 -9.71 -10.43
N LEU A 217 -16.94 -10.17 -11.03
CA LEU A 217 -17.69 -11.33 -10.57
C LEU A 217 -17.21 -12.64 -11.22
N ASP A 218 -16.36 -12.56 -12.24
CA ASP A 218 -15.73 -13.74 -12.86
C ASP A 218 -14.61 -14.26 -11.95
N ALA A 219 -14.82 -15.43 -11.36
CA ALA A 219 -13.87 -16.05 -10.45
C ALA A 219 -12.51 -16.38 -11.09
N LYS A 220 -12.46 -16.67 -12.39
CA LYS A 220 -11.21 -16.95 -13.12
C LYS A 220 -10.42 -15.66 -13.30
N LEU A 221 -11.08 -14.59 -13.72
CA LEU A 221 -10.47 -13.27 -13.89
C LEU A 221 -10.02 -12.70 -12.54
N ALA A 222 -10.82 -12.84 -11.49
CA ALA A 222 -10.44 -12.38 -10.13
C ALA A 222 -9.11 -13.00 -9.67
N ARG A 223 -8.91 -14.30 -9.89
CA ARG A 223 -7.68 -15.02 -9.52
C ARG A 223 -6.44 -14.51 -10.26
N THR A 224 -6.59 -13.97 -11.46
CA THR A 224 -5.48 -13.41 -12.24
C THR A 224 -5.18 -11.95 -11.88
N MET A 225 -6.17 -11.21 -11.41
CA MET A 225 -6.05 -9.79 -11.09
C MET A 225 -5.71 -9.52 -9.62
N GLU A 226 -6.18 -10.38 -8.71
CA GLU A 226 -6.11 -10.21 -7.24
C GLU A 226 -5.62 -11.51 -6.58
N ILE A 227 -4.38 -11.87 -6.83
CA ILE A 227 -3.82 -13.22 -6.57
C ILE A 227 -3.74 -13.53 -5.07
N GLY A 228 -3.51 -12.53 -4.21
CA GLY A 228 -3.42 -12.70 -2.76
C GLY A 228 -4.78 -12.59 -2.03
N ARG A 229 -5.89 -12.52 -2.75
CA ARG A 229 -7.22 -12.49 -2.16
C ARG A 229 -7.49 -13.79 -1.42
N ALA A 230 -7.88 -13.71 -0.16
CA ALA A 230 -8.42 -14.85 0.54
C ALA A 230 -9.69 -15.28 -0.20
N HIS A 231 -9.66 -16.49 -0.74
CA HIS A 231 -10.84 -17.07 -1.38
C HIS A 231 -11.96 -17.18 -0.34
N VAL A 232 -13.09 -16.55 -0.62
CA VAL A 232 -14.37 -16.85 0.00
C VAL A 232 -14.90 -18.11 -0.65
#